data_d9d1f1ab9fadf093d5e693a544df9866
#
_entry.id   d9d1f1ab9fadf093d5e693a544df9866
#
_cell.length_a   1.000
_cell.length_b   1.000
_cell.length_c   1.000
_cell.angle_alpha   90.00
_cell.angle_beta   90.00
_cell.angle_gamma   90.00
#
_symmetry.space_group_name_H-M   'P 1'
#
loop_
_entity.id
_entity.type
_entity.pdbx_description
1 polymer ?
#
loop_
_entity_poly.entity_id
_entity_poly.type
_entity_poly.pdbx_seq_one_letter_code
_entity_poly.pdbx_strand_id
1 'polypeptide(L)'
;MRLAVLLAASLACVGIGFAKSAALSAHVKDLETLQKIIQYLRGEIVTAASPLPDAFWETGRRMRDPYRDFLQDISEDMRRPDGKTLPAILEENTAVHLADTRLTKEEKEELQEAGCSLGTGDRAMQKANLDRYEARLVQRIAELQKGL
;
A
#
# COMPACT_ATOMS: atom_id res chain seq x y z
N MET A 1 -4.15 13.43 -48.13
CA MET A 1 -5.07 13.76 -47.04
C MET A 1 -5.55 12.52 -46.26
N ARG A 2 -6.04 11.48 -46.95
CA ARG A 2 -6.52 10.27 -46.26
C ARG A 2 -5.41 9.52 -45.50
N LEU A 3 -4.21 9.45 -46.04
CA LEU A 3 -3.06 8.80 -45.40
C LEU A 3 -2.62 9.52 -44.12
N ALA A 4 -2.64 10.84 -44.08
CA ALA A 4 -2.29 11.64 -42.92
C ALA A 4 -3.31 11.46 -41.78
N VAL A 5 -4.60 11.37 -42.09
CA VAL A 5 -5.67 11.15 -41.11
C VAL A 5 -5.56 9.73 -40.49
N LEU A 6 -5.28 8.73 -41.31
CA LEU A 6 -5.11 7.35 -40.89
C LEU A 6 -3.88 7.20 -39.98
N LEU A 7 -2.78 7.86 -40.30
CA LEU A 7 -1.56 7.87 -39.48
C LEU A 7 -1.79 8.57 -38.14
N ALA A 8 -2.50 9.69 -38.13
CA ALA A 8 -2.82 10.41 -36.87
C ALA A 8 -3.72 9.58 -35.97
N ALA A 9 -4.72 8.87 -36.51
CA ALA A 9 -5.59 7.98 -35.75
C ALA A 9 -4.80 6.81 -35.14
N SER A 10 -3.88 6.22 -35.90
CA SER A 10 -3.03 5.13 -35.42
C SER A 10 -2.12 5.56 -34.24
N LEU A 11 -1.52 6.74 -34.35
CA LEU A 11 -0.68 7.31 -33.29
C LEU A 11 -1.47 7.59 -31.99
N ALA A 12 -2.70 8.10 -32.14
CA ALA A 12 -3.57 8.35 -30.99
C ALA A 12 -3.92 7.04 -30.25
N CYS A 13 -4.23 5.97 -30.98
CA CYS A 13 -4.53 4.66 -30.40
C CYS A 13 -3.33 4.08 -29.64
N VAL A 14 -2.12 4.19 -30.19
CA VAL A 14 -0.88 3.73 -29.54
C VAL A 14 -0.63 4.53 -28.26
N GLY A 15 -0.81 5.84 -28.28
CA GLY A 15 -0.64 6.71 -27.11
C GLY A 15 -1.59 6.37 -25.96
N ILE A 16 -2.86 6.10 -26.26
CA ILE A 16 -3.85 5.70 -25.27
C ILE A 16 -3.50 4.34 -24.65
N GLY A 17 -3.10 3.36 -25.48
CA GLY A 17 -2.68 2.04 -25.02
C GLY A 17 -1.46 2.11 -24.10
N PHE A 18 -0.48 2.92 -24.46
CA PHE A 18 0.73 3.12 -23.64
C PHE A 18 0.39 3.78 -22.28
N ALA A 19 -0.46 4.80 -22.26
CA ALA A 19 -0.89 5.48 -21.04
C ALA A 19 -1.61 4.53 -20.08
N LYS A 20 -2.50 3.68 -20.59
CA LYS A 20 -3.20 2.66 -19.79
C LYS A 20 -2.24 1.64 -19.19
N SER A 21 -1.28 1.17 -20.01
CA SER A 21 -0.27 0.21 -19.55
C SER A 21 0.62 0.82 -18.46
N ALA A 22 1.03 2.08 -18.60
CA ALA A 22 1.83 2.78 -17.61
C ALA A 22 1.07 2.98 -16.29
N ALA A 23 -0.22 3.34 -16.35
CA ALA A 23 -1.06 3.50 -15.17
C ALA A 23 -1.27 2.17 -14.44
N LEU A 24 -1.50 1.09 -15.18
CA LEU A 24 -1.66 -0.24 -14.61
C LEU A 24 -0.36 -0.73 -13.97
N SER A 25 0.77 -0.49 -14.62
CA SER A 25 2.10 -0.82 -14.08
C SER A 25 2.40 -0.06 -12.79
N ALA A 26 2.03 1.22 -12.71
CA ALA A 26 2.18 2.03 -11.50
C ALA A 26 1.29 1.51 -10.36
N HIS A 27 0.06 1.09 -10.67
CA HIS A 27 -0.86 0.50 -9.70
C HIS A 27 -0.28 -0.81 -9.12
N VAL A 28 0.22 -1.69 -9.99
CA VAL A 28 0.88 -2.93 -9.56
C VAL A 28 2.07 -2.62 -8.66
N LYS A 29 2.88 -1.63 -8.99
CA LYS A 29 4.03 -1.21 -8.19
C LYS A 29 3.61 -0.79 -6.77
N ASP A 30 2.53 -0.03 -6.64
CA ASP A 30 2.02 0.37 -5.32
C ASP A 30 1.58 -0.84 -4.51
N LEU A 31 0.90 -1.81 -5.13
CA LEU A 31 0.50 -3.04 -4.44
C LEU A 31 1.70 -3.89 -4.03
N GLU A 32 2.72 -3.98 -4.89
CA GLU A 32 3.97 -4.67 -4.56
C GLU A 32 4.69 -4.01 -3.39
N THR A 33 4.64 -2.68 -3.31
CA THR A 33 5.19 -1.93 -2.19
C THR A 33 4.45 -2.27 -0.89
N LEU A 34 3.12 -2.34 -0.92
CA LEU A 34 2.33 -2.77 0.24
C LEU A 34 2.71 -4.19 0.67
N GLN A 35 2.96 -5.08 -0.28
CA GLN A 35 3.41 -6.44 0.04
C GLN A 35 4.75 -6.44 0.78
N LYS A 36 5.71 -5.62 0.35
CA LYS A 36 6.99 -5.47 1.03
C LYS A 36 6.80 -4.91 2.45
N ILE A 37 5.95 -3.92 2.60
CA ILE A 37 5.62 -3.34 3.91
C ILE A 37 5.10 -4.42 4.86
N ILE A 38 4.17 -5.24 4.39
CA ILE A 38 3.61 -6.33 5.19
C ILE A 38 4.68 -7.36 5.57
N GLN A 39 5.58 -7.70 4.66
CA GLN A 39 6.68 -8.61 4.95
C GLN A 39 7.61 -8.07 6.05
N TYR A 40 7.97 -6.79 5.97
CA TYR A 40 8.82 -6.16 6.97
C TYR A 40 8.10 -6.00 8.31
N LEU A 41 6.83 -5.58 8.32
CA LEU A 41 6.03 -5.49 9.54
C LEU A 41 5.91 -6.85 10.23
N ARG A 42 5.66 -7.90 9.47
CA ARG A 42 5.58 -9.26 10.01
C ARG A 42 6.90 -9.67 10.66
N GLY A 43 8.02 -9.38 10.01
CA GLY A 43 9.34 -9.64 10.58
C GLY A 43 9.59 -8.91 11.89
N GLU A 44 9.22 -7.64 11.96
CA GLU A 44 9.38 -6.83 13.17
C GLU A 44 8.48 -7.32 14.31
N ILE A 45 7.24 -7.67 14.02
CA ILE A 45 6.27 -8.08 15.03
C ILE A 45 6.52 -9.51 15.50
N VAL A 46 6.72 -10.45 14.57
CA VAL A 46 6.79 -11.89 14.87
C VAL A 46 8.19 -12.30 15.25
N THR A 47 9.20 -11.90 14.49
CA THR A 47 10.59 -12.34 14.68
C THR A 47 11.33 -11.48 15.69
N ALA A 48 11.31 -10.16 15.52
CA ALA A 48 12.02 -9.22 16.38
C ALA A 48 11.24 -8.88 17.66
N ALA A 49 9.95 -9.20 17.71
CA ALA A 49 9.06 -8.89 18.84
C ALA A 49 9.04 -7.40 19.21
N SER A 50 9.18 -6.53 18.18
CA SER A 50 9.19 -5.09 18.37
C SER A 50 7.81 -4.58 18.82
N PRO A 51 7.76 -3.55 19.69
CA PRO A 51 6.51 -2.84 19.95
C PRO A 51 5.94 -2.27 18.64
N LEU A 52 4.62 -2.14 18.55
CA LEU A 52 3.96 -1.73 17.31
C LEU A 52 4.47 -0.39 16.75
N PRO A 53 4.66 0.68 17.56
CA PRO A 53 5.23 1.92 17.04
C PRO A 53 6.62 1.74 16.43
N ASP A 54 7.47 0.93 17.08
CA ASP A 54 8.81 0.63 16.57
C ASP A 54 8.76 -0.18 15.28
N ALA A 55 7.82 -1.11 15.17
CA ALA A 55 7.63 -1.90 13.96
C ALA A 55 7.28 -1.02 12.75
N PHE A 56 6.38 -0.05 12.95
CA PHE A 56 6.04 0.92 11.90
C PHE A 56 7.21 1.82 11.54
N TRP A 57 7.95 2.30 12.52
CA TRP A 57 9.11 3.16 12.30
C TRP A 57 10.19 2.45 11.50
N GLU A 58 10.59 1.25 11.94
CA GLU A 58 11.63 0.45 11.28
C GLU A 58 11.25 0.02 9.87
N THR A 59 9.99 -0.34 9.67
CA THR A 59 9.48 -0.66 8.34
C THR A 59 9.53 0.57 7.43
N GLY A 60 9.09 1.72 7.93
CA GLY A 60 9.11 2.98 7.18
C GLY A 60 10.52 3.38 6.76
N ARG A 61 11.51 3.16 7.62
CA ARG A 61 12.91 3.47 7.33
C ARG A 61 13.43 2.74 6.08
N ARG A 62 12.86 1.59 5.76
CA ARG A 62 13.23 0.77 4.59
C ARG A 62 12.48 1.14 3.32
N MET A 63 11.48 2.02 3.44
CA MET A 63 10.65 2.43 2.30
C MET A 63 11.07 3.79 1.75
N ARG A 64 10.58 4.08 0.55
CA ARG A 64 10.66 5.42 -0.05
C ARG A 64 9.33 6.15 0.18
N ASP A 65 9.36 7.49 0.07
CA ASP A 65 8.14 8.27 0.12
C ASP A 65 7.21 7.93 -1.08
N PRO A 66 5.90 8.00 -0.89
CA PRO A 66 5.18 8.48 0.30
C PRO A 66 5.07 7.46 1.45
N TYR A 67 5.47 6.23 1.25
CA TYR A 67 5.30 5.15 2.23
C TYR A 67 6.16 5.32 3.48
N ARG A 68 7.36 5.89 3.33
CA ARG A 68 8.22 6.20 4.48
C ARG A 68 7.52 7.14 5.44
N ASP A 69 7.12 8.31 4.96
CA ASP A 69 6.44 9.32 5.80
C ASP A 69 5.13 8.79 6.36
N PHE A 70 4.38 8.03 5.56
CA PHE A 70 3.17 7.37 6.00
C PHE A 70 3.39 6.50 7.24
N LEU A 71 4.35 5.59 7.16
CA LEU A 71 4.62 4.63 8.25
C LEU A 71 5.26 5.31 9.47
N GLN A 72 6.16 6.26 9.24
CA GLN A 72 6.83 6.96 10.33
C GLN A 72 5.90 7.92 11.05
N ASP A 73 5.00 8.60 10.34
CA ASP A 73 3.99 9.45 10.98
C ASP A 73 2.97 8.63 11.77
N ILE A 74 2.59 7.46 11.29
CA ILE A 74 1.77 6.53 12.08
C ILE A 74 2.48 6.19 13.39
N SER A 75 3.77 5.86 13.33
CA SER A 75 4.56 5.55 14.52
C SER A 75 4.58 6.72 15.51
N GLU A 76 4.84 7.93 15.03
CA GLU A 76 4.85 9.13 15.85
C GLU A 76 3.49 9.43 16.48
N ASP A 77 2.41 9.30 15.69
CA ASP A 77 1.06 9.53 16.19
C ASP A 77 0.68 8.53 17.28
N MET A 78 1.11 7.27 17.15
CA MET A 78 0.89 6.25 18.18
C MET A 78 1.61 6.56 19.49
N ARG A 79 2.74 7.26 19.44
CA ARG A 79 3.53 7.64 20.62
C ARG A 79 3.01 8.90 21.30
N ARG A 80 2.15 9.69 20.66
CA ARG A 80 1.60 10.91 21.26
C ARG A 80 0.56 10.58 22.31
N PRO A 81 0.57 11.29 23.45
CA PRO A 81 -0.41 11.06 24.51
C PRO A 81 -1.73 11.81 24.30
N ASP A 82 -2.16 12.00 23.06
CA ASP A 82 -3.38 12.76 22.72
C ASP A 82 -4.65 11.90 22.65
N GLY A 83 -4.53 10.59 22.91
CA GLY A 83 -5.66 9.69 22.99
C GLY A 83 -6.28 9.29 21.65
N LYS A 84 -5.63 9.57 20.53
CA LYS A 84 -6.13 9.11 19.22
C LYS A 84 -6.12 7.59 19.13
N THR A 85 -7.20 7.03 18.59
CA THR A 85 -7.29 5.59 18.36
C THR A 85 -6.47 5.18 17.15
N LEU A 86 -6.03 3.93 17.12
CA LEU A 86 -5.30 3.40 15.97
C LEU A 86 -6.10 3.52 14.65
N PRO A 87 -7.41 3.21 14.61
CA PRO A 87 -8.19 3.46 13.40
C PRO A 87 -8.16 4.91 12.91
N ALA A 88 -8.26 5.88 13.82
CA ALA A 88 -8.20 7.30 13.47
C ALA A 88 -6.82 7.68 12.92
N ILE A 89 -5.75 7.20 13.54
CA ILE A 89 -4.37 7.43 13.08
C ILE A 89 -4.16 6.89 11.67
N LEU A 90 -4.62 5.67 11.41
CA LEU A 90 -4.49 5.04 10.10
C LEU A 90 -5.30 5.76 9.02
N GLU A 91 -6.52 6.14 9.34
CA GLU A 91 -7.39 6.87 8.41
C GLU A 91 -6.79 8.22 8.01
N GLU A 92 -6.36 8.99 9.00
CA GLU A 92 -5.77 10.32 8.76
C GLU A 92 -4.49 10.23 7.93
N ASN A 93 -3.59 9.31 8.27
CA ASN A 93 -2.32 9.17 7.57
C ASN A 93 -2.50 8.61 6.15
N THR A 94 -3.45 7.71 5.95
CA THR A 94 -3.80 7.23 4.62
C THR A 94 -4.30 8.37 3.74
N ALA A 95 -5.19 9.21 4.27
CA ALA A 95 -5.73 10.35 3.52
C ALA A 95 -4.65 11.37 3.15
N VAL A 96 -3.70 11.63 4.05
CA VAL A 96 -2.65 12.62 3.82
C VAL A 96 -1.55 12.09 2.90
N HIS A 97 -1.01 10.93 3.18
CA HIS A 97 0.21 10.45 2.52
C HIS A 97 -0.05 9.62 1.26
N LEU A 98 -1.18 8.91 1.17
CA LEU A 98 -1.45 8.00 0.07
C LEU A 98 -2.45 8.54 -0.95
N ALA A 99 -2.77 9.84 -0.88
CA ALA A 99 -3.72 10.49 -1.78
C ALA A 99 -3.31 10.40 -3.25
N ASP A 100 -2.01 10.54 -3.52
CA ASP A 100 -1.48 10.59 -4.89
C ASP A 100 -0.99 9.23 -5.41
N THR A 101 -1.18 8.16 -4.63
CA THR A 101 -0.85 6.80 -5.08
C THR A 101 -1.93 6.28 -6.03
N ARG A 102 -1.64 5.18 -6.71
CA ARG A 102 -2.60 4.49 -7.60
C ARG A 102 -3.51 3.53 -6.85
N LEU A 103 -3.40 3.48 -5.51
CA LEU A 103 -4.26 2.63 -4.70
C LEU A 103 -5.73 3.08 -4.81
N THR A 104 -6.63 2.12 -4.98
CA THR A 104 -8.07 2.38 -5.00
C THR A 104 -8.56 2.68 -3.58
N LYS A 105 -9.75 3.25 -3.47
CA LYS A 105 -10.40 3.49 -2.18
C LYS A 105 -10.53 2.19 -1.38
N GLU A 106 -10.96 1.12 -2.05
CA GLU A 106 -11.10 -0.20 -1.44
C GLU A 106 -9.76 -0.74 -0.92
N GLU A 107 -8.69 -0.59 -1.71
CA GLU A 107 -7.35 -1.02 -1.33
C GLU A 107 -6.83 -0.25 -0.12
N LYS A 108 -7.11 1.04 -0.04
CA LYS A 108 -6.77 1.86 1.12
C LYS A 108 -7.55 1.44 2.38
N GLU A 109 -8.82 1.11 2.23
CA GLU A 109 -9.65 0.62 3.32
C GLU A 109 -9.15 -0.73 3.84
N GLU A 110 -8.79 -1.64 2.95
CA GLU A 110 -8.21 -2.94 3.31
C GLU A 110 -6.87 -2.78 4.05
N LEU A 111 -6.05 -1.84 3.62
CA LEU A 111 -4.79 -1.52 4.31
C LEU A 111 -5.05 -1.02 5.73
N GLN A 112 -6.04 -0.14 5.89
CA GLN A 112 -6.43 0.37 7.21
C GLN A 112 -6.94 -0.74 8.11
N GLU A 113 -7.76 -1.64 7.60
CA GLU A 113 -8.24 -2.81 8.35
C GLU A 113 -7.09 -3.70 8.81
N ALA A 114 -6.15 -3.97 7.92
CA ALA A 114 -4.97 -4.77 8.25
C ALA A 114 -4.15 -4.11 9.35
N GLY A 115 -3.95 -2.80 9.28
CA GLY A 115 -3.25 -2.03 10.30
C GLY A 115 -3.99 -2.04 11.64
N CYS A 116 -5.30 -1.86 11.62
CA CYS A 116 -6.14 -1.89 12.84
C CYS A 116 -6.06 -3.24 13.55
N SER A 117 -5.99 -4.33 12.79
CA SER A 117 -5.90 -5.68 13.36
C SER A 117 -4.63 -5.90 14.17
N LEU A 118 -3.60 -5.10 13.94
CA LEU A 118 -2.34 -5.18 14.69
C LEU A 118 -2.43 -4.59 16.10
N GLY A 119 -3.46 -3.78 16.36
CA GLY A 119 -3.69 -3.18 17.68
C GLY A 119 -4.32 -4.13 18.69
N THR A 120 -4.77 -5.30 18.27
CA THR A 120 -5.47 -6.27 19.13
C THR A 120 -4.95 -7.68 18.87
N GLY A 121 -5.17 -8.59 19.83
CA GLY A 121 -4.79 -9.98 19.69
C GLY A 121 -3.33 -10.25 20.03
N ASP A 122 -2.98 -11.52 20.02
CA ASP A 122 -1.61 -11.99 20.24
C ASP A 122 -0.79 -12.02 18.93
N ARG A 123 0.49 -12.39 19.04
CA ARG A 123 1.37 -12.48 17.87
C ARG A 123 0.89 -13.46 16.81
N ALA A 124 0.34 -14.58 17.22
CA ALA A 124 -0.16 -15.59 16.30
C ALA A 124 -1.33 -15.05 15.47
N MET A 125 -2.25 -14.30 16.12
CA MET A 125 -3.35 -13.63 15.42
C MET A 125 -2.86 -12.52 14.51
N GLN A 126 -1.90 -11.72 14.96
CA GLN A 126 -1.32 -10.65 14.16
C GLN A 126 -0.64 -11.22 12.90
N LYS A 127 0.14 -12.30 13.07
CA LYS A 127 0.76 -13.01 11.94
C LYS A 127 -0.29 -13.54 10.96
N ALA A 128 -1.33 -14.18 11.46
CA ALA A 128 -2.40 -14.73 10.62
C ALA A 128 -3.12 -13.64 9.83
N ASN A 129 -3.38 -12.50 10.45
CA ASN A 129 -4.02 -11.35 9.79
C ASN A 129 -3.13 -10.76 8.70
N LEU A 130 -1.83 -10.62 8.96
CA LEU A 130 -0.87 -10.13 7.97
C LEU A 130 -0.71 -11.13 6.80
N ASP A 131 -0.63 -12.42 7.10
CA ASP A 131 -0.54 -13.46 6.07
C ASP A 131 -1.77 -13.45 5.15
N ARG A 132 -2.95 -13.27 5.73
CA ARG A 132 -4.22 -13.19 4.96
C ARG A 132 -4.25 -11.95 4.08
N TYR A 133 -3.84 -10.82 4.60
CA TYR A 133 -3.77 -9.57 3.83
C TYR A 133 -2.75 -9.68 2.70
N GLU A 134 -1.58 -10.23 2.96
CA GLU A 134 -0.57 -10.46 1.93
C GLU A 134 -1.10 -11.35 0.81
N ALA A 135 -1.82 -12.42 1.14
CA ALA A 135 -2.42 -13.32 0.16
C ALA A 135 -3.41 -12.58 -0.76
N ARG A 136 -4.20 -11.64 -0.20
CA ARG A 136 -5.10 -10.79 -1.01
C ARG A 136 -4.33 -9.88 -1.95
N LEU A 137 -3.23 -9.30 -1.49
CA LEU A 137 -2.37 -8.46 -2.32
C LEU A 137 -1.78 -9.25 -3.48
N VAL A 138 -1.25 -10.43 -3.21
CA VAL A 138 -0.67 -11.33 -4.23
C VAL A 138 -1.71 -11.68 -5.29
N GLN A 139 -2.93 -12.04 -4.87
CA GLN A 139 -4.02 -12.37 -5.78
C GLN A 139 -4.40 -11.16 -6.64
N ARG A 140 -4.54 -9.98 -6.04
CA ARG A 140 -4.89 -8.75 -6.77
C ARG A 140 -3.82 -8.36 -7.78
N ILE A 141 -2.55 -8.46 -7.40
CA ILE A 141 -1.42 -8.23 -8.31
C ILE A 141 -1.49 -9.17 -9.50
N ALA A 142 -1.71 -10.46 -9.26
CA ALA A 142 -1.81 -11.47 -10.33
C ALA A 142 -2.98 -11.16 -11.28
N GLU A 143 -4.12 -10.76 -10.78
CA GLU A 143 -5.28 -10.39 -11.59
C GLU A 143 -5.00 -9.18 -12.48
N LEU A 144 -4.33 -8.16 -11.93
CA LEU A 144 -3.96 -6.96 -12.69
C LEU A 144 -2.91 -7.26 -13.75
N GLN A 145 -1.93 -8.14 -13.45
CA GLN A 145 -0.89 -8.52 -14.39
C GLN A 145 -1.42 -9.30 -15.59
N LYS A 146 -2.53 -10.02 -15.44
CA LYS A 146 -3.20 -10.68 -16.57
C LYS A 146 -3.74 -9.69 -17.60
N GLY A 147 -4.00 -8.44 -17.21
CA GLY A 147 -4.43 -7.37 -18.10
C GLY A 147 -3.28 -6.66 -18.83
N LEU A 148 -2.04 -6.98 -18.48
CA LEU A 148 -0.84 -6.46 -19.14
C LEU A 148 -0.47 -7.35 -20.31
#